data_e0736dba2dc8c2533f0acd93572d58cb
#
_entry.id   e0736dba2dc8c2533f0acd93572d58cb
#
_cell.length_a   1.000
_cell.length_b   1.000
_cell.length_c   1.000
_cell.angle_alpha   90.00
_cell.angle_beta   90.00
_cell.angle_gamma   90.00
#
_symmetry.space_group_name_H-M   'P 1'
#
loop_
_entity.id
_entity.type
_entity.pdbx_description
1 polymer ?
#
loop_
_entity_poly.entity_id
_entity_poly.type
_entity_poly.pdbx_seq_one_letter_code
_entity_poly.pdbx_strand_id
1 'polypeptide(L)'
;MVGTYETFYGGDPNRIHNVQLVAHLVDNKLIAPRTTFSFNGTTGERSAAKGFLEAPVIVNGELQTGLGGGVCQVSTTVFNAAFEAGLPITARTNHALYISHYPLGRDATVNYPDTDLKFVNDTDHWLLLRTFVGSSSLVVTLYGTPVHRRVESVAQPLRFVSAPPVQKTVDATLKPGQVVVDDPGVPAQSTSVERKVYSSDGKLLSDATWYSSYRAEPKIVRVGPKKTKTKAKKPPAATTTTSAPEPPH
;
A
#
# COMPACT_ATOMS: atom_id res chain seq x y z
N MET A 1 21.11 5.91 -21.91
CA MET A 1 20.00 5.80 -20.96
C MET A 1 18.74 5.43 -21.72
N VAL A 2 18.05 4.39 -21.29
CA VAL A 2 16.80 3.93 -21.94
C VAL A 2 15.57 4.16 -21.07
N GLY A 3 15.72 4.29 -19.77
CA GLY A 3 14.67 4.67 -18.84
C GLY A 3 15.24 5.12 -17.50
N THR A 4 14.57 6.04 -16.83
CA THR A 4 14.95 6.53 -15.49
C THR A 4 13.72 6.94 -14.72
N TYR A 5 13.78 6.83 -13.40
CA TYR A 5 12.74 7.32 -12.51
C TYR A 5 13.31 7.68 -11.15
N GLU A 6 12.72 8.69 -10.52
CA GLU A 6 13.08 9.16 -9.18
C GLU A 6 11.90 9.07 -8.23
N THR A 7 12.15 8.64 -7.01
CA THR A 7 11.21 8.75 -5.89
C THR A 7 11.86 9.36 -4.68
N PHE A 8 11.08 10.02 -3.84
CA PHE A 8 11.56 10.63 -2.61
C PHE A 8 11.16 9.80 -1.41
N TYR A 9 12.03 9.72 -0.42
CA TYR A 9 11.81 8.96 0.80
C TYR A 9 12.30 9.71 2.03
N GLY A 10 11.79 9.28 3.18
CA GLY A 10 12.13 9.80 4.49
C GLY A 10 11.52 8.92 5.57
N GLY A 11 11.36 9.46 6.78
CA GLY A 11 10.77 8.78 7.91
C GLY A 11 11.78 8.17 8.85
N ASP A 12 11.46 7.02 9.42
CA ASP A 12 12.27 6.30 10.39
C ASP A 12 13.66 5.92 9.86
N PRO A 13 14.75 6.06 10.66
CA PRO A 13 16.11 5.70 10.24
C PRO A 13 16.25 4.26 9.74
N ASN A 14 15.53 3.30 10.34
CA ASN A 14 15.57 1.91 9.91
C ASN A 14 14.94 1.75 8.51
N ARG A 15 13.87 2.50 8.21
CA ARG A 15 13.27 2.53 6.88
C ARG A 15 14.25 3.09 5.85
N ILE A 16 14.94 4.17 6.17
CA ILE A 16 15.96 4.78 5.31
C ILE A 16 17.06 3.76 5.04
N HIS A 17 17.58 3.11 6.09
CA HIS A 17 18.57 2.05 5.97
C HIS A 17 18.11 0.92 5.02
N ASN A 18 16.90 0.42 5.19
CA ASN A 18 16.36 -0.65 4.34
C ASN A 18 16.24 -0.23 2.87
N VAL A 19 15.81 1.01 2.59
CA VAL A 19 15.77 1.57 1.23
C VAL A 19 17.16 1.58 0.61
N GLN A 20 18.15 2.09 1.35
CA GLN A 20 19.55 2.15 0.88
C GLN A 20 20.14 0.75 0.66
N LEU A 21 19.91 -0.17 1.60
CA LEU A 21 20.36 -1.55 1.51
C LEU A 21 19.80 -2.24 0.26
N VAL A 22 18.49 -2.17 0.03
CA VAL A 22 17.88 -2.83 -1.11
C VAL A 22 18.22 -2.15 -2.44
N ALA A 23 18.36 -0.83 -2.44
CA ALA A 23 18.87 -0.12 -3.62
C ALA A 23 20.27 -0.59 -4.00
N HIS A 24 21.16 -0.79 -3.00
CA HIS A 24 22.49 -1.35 -3.24
C HIS A 24 22.44 -2.79 -3.79
N LEU A 25 21.51 -3.63 -3.31
CA LEU A 25 21.36 -5.02 -3.79
C LEU A 25 20.93 -5.10 -5.27
N VAL A 26 20.20 -4.12 -5.77
CA VAL A 26 19.79 -4.06 -7.18
C VAL A 26 20.72 -3.21 -8.06
N ASP A 27 21.67 -2.48 -7.45
CA ASP A 27 22.65 -1.68 -8.22
C ASP A 27 23.60 -2.57 -9.02
N ASN A 28 24.10 -2.04 -10.13
CA ASN A 28 25.00 -2.73 -11.06
C ASN A 28 24.47 -4.06 -11.62
N LYS A 29 23.13 -4.24 -11.64
CA LYS A 29 22.55 -5.48 -12.18
C LYS A 29 22.56 -5.46 -13.70
N LEU A 30 23.31 -6.39 -14.29
CA LEU A 30 23.26 -6.68 -15.73
C LEU A 30 22.07 -7.59 -16.05
N ILE A 31 21.32 -7.21 -17.10
CA ILE A 31 20.15 -7.95 -17.58
C ILE A 31 20.43 -8.31 -19.03
N ALA A 32 20.62 -9.59 -19.30
CA ALA A 32 20.97 -10.09 -20.61
C ALA A 32 19.83 -9.84 -21.64
N PRO A 33 20.15 -9.80 -22.93
CA PRO A 33 19.15 -9.77 -23.99
C PRO A 33 18.13 -10.91 -23.82
N ARG A 34 16.87 -10.62 -24.06
CA ARG A 34 15.76 -11.59 -24.05
C ARG A 34 15.55 -12.31 -22.71
N THR A 35 16.06 -11.76 -21.59
CA THR A 35 15.89 -12.33 -20.27
C THR A 35 14.96 -11.50 -19.38
N THR A 36 14.44 -12.14 -18.34
CA THR A 36 13.57 -11.52 -17.33
C THR A 36 14.38 -11.06 -16.13
N PHE A 37 14.20 -9.81 -15.74
CA PHE A 37 14.58 -9.33 -14.41
C PHE A 37 13.53 -9.73 -13.39
N SER A 38 13.96 -10.22 -12.23
CA SER A 38 13.15 -10.49 -11.05
C SER A 38 13.71 -9.71 -9.86
N PHE A 39 12.87 -8.90 -9.23
CA PHE A 39 13.27 -8.14 -8.06
C PHE A 39 13.59 -9.05 -6.88
N ASN A 40 12.71 -10.02 -6.59
CA ASN A 40 12.94 -11.01 -5.53
C ASN A 40 14.12 -11.93 -5.84
N GLY A 41 14.28 -12.32 -7.10
CA GLY A 41 15.44 -13.11 -7.54
C GLY A 41 16.78 -12.37 -7.37
N THR A 42 16.76 -11.03 -7.44
CA THR A 42 17.95 -10.19 -7.26
C THR A 42 18.23 -9.90 -5.79
N THR A 43 17.19 -9.58 -5.00
CA THR A 43 17.37 -9.12 -3.60
C THR A 43 17.25 -10.25 -2.57
N GLY A 44 16.56 -11.34 -2.91
CA GLY A 44 16.30 -12.46 -2.02
C GLY A 44 15.38 -12.12 -0.86
N GLU A 45 15.42 -12.94 0.18
CA GLU A 45 14.68 -12.77 1.42
C GLU A 45 15.12 -11.53 2.21
N ARG A 46 14.18 -10.86 2.86
CA ARG A 46 14.42 -9.72 3.76
C ARG A 46 14.50 -10.24 5.18
N SER A 47 15.70 -10.54 5.62
CA SER A 47 15.96 -11.09 6.96
C SER A 47 16.94 -10.21 7.74
N ALA A 48 16.91 -10.31 9.07
CA ALA A 48 17.88 -9.62 9.94
C ALA A 48 19.31 -10.06 9.65
N ALA A 49 19.53 -11.34 9.29
CA ALA A 49 20.84 -11.88 8.90
C ALA A 49 21.41 -11.20 7.65
N LYS A 50 20.56 -10.63 6.78
CA LYS A 50 20.95 -9.86 5.61
C LYS A 50 21.03 -8.34 5.87
N GLY A 51 20.90 -7.92 7.14
CA GLY A 51 21.00 -6.53 7.55
C GLY A 51 19.70 -5.73 7.47
N PHE A 52 18.54 -6.36 7.20
CA PHE A 52 17.26 -5.65 7.22
C PHE A 52 16.83 -5.36 8.66
N LEU A 53 16.29 -4.18 8.87
CA LEU A 53 15.80 -3.68 10.13
C LEU A 53 14.27 -3.63 10.14
N GLU A 54 13.70 -3.66 11.35
CA GLU A 54 12.27 -3.45 11.53
C GLU A 54 11.91 -1.98 11.26
N ALA A 55 10.89 -1.78 10.44
CA ALA A 55 10.36 -0.47 10.08
C ALA A 55 8.88 -0.62 9.68
N PRO A 56 8.13 0.48 9.49
CA PRO A 56 6.74 0.40 9.04
C PRO A 56 6.58 -0.35 7.72
N VAL A 57 5.72 -1.37 7.71
CA VAL A 57 5.33 -2.19 6.55
C VAL A 57 3.80 -2.27 6.45
N ILE A 58 3.27 -2.49 5.27
CA ILE A 58 1.86 -2.78 5.04
C ILE A 58 1.70 -4.30 4.93
N VAL A 59 1.10 -4.92 5.95
CA VAL A 59 0.82 -6.36 6.00
C VAL A 59 -0.69 -6.55 6.04
N ASN A 60 -1.24 -7.34 5.12
CA ASN A 60 -2.69 -7.60 5.02
C ASN A 60 -3.58 -6.35 4.92
N GLY A 61 -3.02 -5.21 4.48
CA GLY A 61 -3.72 -3.93 4.39
C GLY A 61 -3.73 -3.12 5.69
N GLU A 62 -2.85 -3.43 6.63
CA GLU A 62 -2.64 -2.69 7.87
C GLU A 62 -1.17 -2.26 7.98
N LEU A 63 -0.95 -1.05 8.53
CA LEU A 63 0.38 -0.57 8.83
C LEU A 63 0.89 -1.25 10.11
N GLN A 64 1.96 -1.99 10.02
CA GLN A 64 2.58 -2.73 11.13
C GLN A 64 4.09 -2.49 11.15
N THR A 65 4.76 -2.93 12.21
CA THR A 65 6.23 -3.00 12.25
C THR A 65 6.68 -4.36 11.76
N GLY A 66 7.64 -4.39 10.85
CA GLY A 66 8.19 -5.64 10.31
C GLY A 66 9.51 -5.42 9.58
N LEU A 67 10.22 -6.53 9.33
CA LEU A 67 11.51 -6.49 8.64
C LEU A 67 11.36 -6.00 7.19
N GLY A 68 12.24 -5.11 6.76
CA GLY A 68 12.31 -4.64 5.38
C GLY A 68 11.32 -3.55 5.01
N GLY A 69 10.71 -2.85 5.99
CA GLY A 69 9.93 -1.64 5.71
C GLY A 69 10.72 -0.66 4.85
N GLY A 70 10.14 -0.20 3.74
CA GLY A 70 10.78 0.66 2.75
C GLY A 70 11.18 -0.03 1.44
N VAL A 71 11.31 -1.36 1.39
CA VAL A 71 11.71 -2.13 0.21
C VAL A 71 10.82 -1.86 -1.01
N CYS A 72 9.51 -1.72 -0.81
CA CYS A 72 8.55 -1.44 -1.89
C CYS A 72 8.77 -0.08 -2.57
N GLN A 73 9.46 0.85 -1.93
CA GLN A 73 9.86 2.09 -2.58
C GLN A 73 10.87 1.84 -3.71
N VAL A 74 11.85 0.96 -3.47
CA VAL A 74 12.84 0.60 -4.48
C VAL A 74 12.18 -0.16 -5.62
N SER A 75 11.29 -1.13 -5.32
CA SER A 75 10.57 -1.86 -6.38
C SER A 75 9.67 -0.94 -7.20
N THR A 76 9.00 0.03 -6.59
CA THR A 76 8.19 1.03 -7.29
C THR A 76 9.06 1.92 -8.21
N THR A 77 10.25 2.29 -7.76
CA THR A 77 11.18 3.10 -8.58
C THR A 77 11.72 2.31 -9.77
N VAL A 78 12.10 1.03 -9.54
CA VAL A 78 12.50 0.09 -10.60
C VAL A 78 11.38 -0.14 -11.61
N PHE A 79 10.15 -0.37 -11.12
CA PHE A 79 8.97 -0.53 -11.97
C PHE A 79 8.79 0.68 -12.89
N ASN A 80 8.85 1.89 -12.33
CA ASN A 80 8.65 3.10 -13.11
C ASN A 80 9.78 3.34 -14.12
N ALA A 81 11.04 3.03 -13.79
CA ALA A 81 12.13 3.10 -14.75
C ALA A 81 11.93 2.14 -15.94
N ALA A 82 11.48 0.90 -15.67
CA ALA A 82 11.15 -0.08 -16.70
C ALA A 82 9.89 0.32 -17.51
N PHE A 83 8.90 0.93 -16.82
CA PHE A 83 7.69 1.46 -17.45
C PHE A 83 8.02 2.55 -18.46
N GLU A 84 8.83 3.54 -18.07
CA GLU A 84 9.25 4.65 -18.95
C GLU A 84 10.18 4.17 -20.08
N ALA A 85 10.96 3.12 -19.86
CA ALA A 85 11.75 2.47 -20.91
C ALA A 85 10.90 1.71 -21.94
N GLY A 86 9.60 1.55 -21.72
CA GLY A 86 8.72 0.77 -22.58
C GLY A 86 8.99 -0.74 -22.55
N LEU A 87 9.63 -1.25 -21.50
CA LEU A 87 9.89 -2.69 -21.34
C LEU A 87 8.61 -3.45 -20.96
N PRO A 88 8.43 -4.71 -21.40
CA PRO A 88 7.31 -5.55 -20.99
C PRO A 88 7.35 -5.85 -19.51
N ILE A 89 6.30 -5.46 -18.77
CA ILE A 89 6.13 -5.78 -17.34
C ILE A 89 5.33 -7.08 -17.24
N THR A 90 5.92 -8.13 -16.70
CA THR A 90 5.31 -9.48 -16.65
C THR A 90 4.75 -9.83 -15.28
N ALA A 91 5.18 -9.13 -14.22
CA ALA A 91 4.58 -9.25 -12.89
C ALA A 91 4.65 -7.89 -12.18
N ARG A 92 3.52 -7.43 -11.70
CA ARG A 92 3.36 -6.24 -10.87
C ARG A 92 2.10 -6.36 -10.04
N THR A 93 2.21 -6.06 -8.76
CA THR A 93 1.08 -5.98 -7.83
C THR A 93 1.05 -4.58 -7.22
N ASN A 94 -0.12 -3.92 -7.14
CA ASN A 94 -0.27 -2.67 -6.41
C ASN A 94 -0.29 -2.91 -4.90
N HIS A 95 -0.02 -1.86 -4.11
CA HIS A 95 -0.16 -1.94 -2.66
C HIS A 95 -1.63 -2.15 -2.25
N ALA A 96 -1.82 -2.74 -1.08
CA ALA A 96 -3.16 -2.92 -0.52
C ALA A 96 -3.81 -1.57 -0.14
N LEU A 97 -3.02 -0.58 0.28
CA LEU A 97 -3.45 0.78 0.61
C LEU A 97 -2.97 1.77 -0.47
N TYR A 98 -3.73 2.84 -0.68
CA TYR A 98 -3.33 3.92 -1.58
C TYR A 98 -2.18 4.73 -1.00
N ILE A 99 -1.11 4.89 -1.77
CA ILE A 99 0.08 5.63 -1.38
C ILE A 99 0.19 6.87 -2.27
N SER A 100 -0.18 8.02 -1.75
CA SER A 100 -0.36 9.27 -2.51
C SER A 100 0.90 9.89 -3.09
N HIS A 101 2.09 9.51 -2.60
CA HIS A 101 3.36 10.04 -3.11
C HIS A 101 3.91 9.27 -4.32
N TYR A 102 3.25 8.18 -4.74
CA TYR A 102 3.55 7.54 -6.02
C TYR A 102 2.61 8.05 -7.13
N PRO A 103 3.02 7.98 -8.39
CA PRO A 103 2.12 8.28 -9.50
C PRO A 103 0.90 7.37 -9.46
N LEU A 104 -0.25 7.94 -9.76
CA LEU A 104 -1.53 7.26 -9.66
C LEU A 104 -1.55 5.94 -10.44
N GLY A 105 -1.81 4.84 -9.73
CA GLY A 105 -1.83 3.49 -10.31
C GLY A 105 -0.46 2.94 -10.74
N ARG A 106 0.65 3.62 -10.39
CA ARG A 106 2.01 3.24 -10.79
C ARG A 106 2.91 2.88 -9.60
N ASP A 107 2.34 2.26 -8.60
CA ASP A 107 3.04 1.65 -7.48
C ASP A 107 3.28 0.15 -7.73
N ALA A 108 4.31 -0.42 -7.11
CA ALA A 108 4.64 -1.84 -7.20
C ALA A 108 5.11 -2.39 -5.86
N THR A 109 4.30 -3.24 -5.24
CA THR A 109 4.66 -3.94 -4.00
C THR A 109 5.39 -5.24 -4.29
N VAL A 110 6.26 -5.62 -3.38
CA VAL A 110 6.96 -6.90 -3.38
C VAL A 110 6.94 -7.52 -1.98
N ASN A 111 6.78 -8.83 -1.94
CA ASN A 111 6.91 -9.64 -0.73
C ASN A 111 7.54 -10.99 -1.07
N TYR A 112 8.62 -11.34 -0.40
CA TYR A 112 9.32 -12.59 -0.66
C TYR A 112 8.63 -13.76 0.04
N PRO A 113 8.49 -14.91 -0.63
CA PRO A 113 8.86 -15.18 -2.03
C PRO A 113 7.75 -14.85 -3.05
N ASP A 114 6.50 -14.58 -2.61
CA ASP A 114 5.28 -14.77 -3.40
C ASP A 114 4.94 -13.60 -4.33
N THR A 115 5.16 -12.35 -3.88
CA THR A 115 4.82 -11.16 -4.66
C THR A 115 6.08 -10.54 -5.22
N ASP A 116 6.22 -10.54 -6.54
CA ASP A 116 7.43 -10.08 -7.24
C ASP A 116 7.13 -8.98 -8.28
N LEU A 117 8.14 -8.18 -8.55
CA LEU A 117 8.19 -7.31 -9.71
C LEU A 117 9.09 -7.95 -10.77
N LYS A 118 8.54 -8.14 -11.98
CA LYS A 118 9.29 -8.71 -13.11
C LYS A 118 9.06 -7.88 -14.37
N PHE A 119 10.14 -7.67 -15.12
CA PHE A 119 10.08 -7.12 -16.47
C PHE A 119 11.06 -7.85 -17.39
N VAL A 120 10.85 -7.77 -18.69
CA VAL A 120 11.67 -8.44 -19.69
C VAL A 120 12.53 -7.41 -20.40
N ASN A 121 13.83 -7.68 -20.51
CA ASN A 121 14.69 -7.05 -21.49
C ASN A 121 14.39 -7.69 -22.86
N ASP A 122 13.43 -7.16 -23.59
CA ASP A 122 13.00 -7.66 -24.90
C ASP A 122 13.84 -7.12 -26.07
N THR A 123 14.99 -6.50 -25.76
CA THR A 123 15.96 -6.00 -26.76
C THR A 123 17.06 -7.05 -27.03
N ASP A 124 17.84 -6.82 -28.08
CA ASP A 124 19.03 -7.63 -28.42
C ASP A 124 20.31 -7.13 -27.72
N HIS A 125 20.18 -6.16 -26.81
CA HIS A 125 21.29 -5.52 -26.12
C HIS A 125 21.20 -5.72 -24.61
N TRP A 126 22.34 -5.75 -23.95
CA TRP A 126 22.41 -5.77 -22.50
C TRP A 126 21.85 -4.49 -21.89
N LEU A 127 21.17 -4.63 -20.77
CA LEU A 127 20.77 -3.51 -19.92
C LEU A 127 21.58 -3.55 -18.60
N LEU A 128 21.96 -2.37 -18.13
CA LEU A 128 22.56 -2.17 -16.82
C LEU A 128 21.58 -1.35 -15.98
N LEU A 129 21.10 -1.94 -14.89
CA LEU A 129 20.33 -1.23 -13.88
C LEU A 129 21.28 -0.58 -12.87
N ARG A 130 21.15 0.73 -12.69
CA ARG A 130 21.90 1.51 -11.70
C ARG A 130 20.93 2.19 -10.74
N THR A 131 21.35 2.28 -9.48
CA THR A 131 20.67 3.05 -8.45
C THR A 131 21.56 4.17 -7.94
N PHE A 132 20.98 5.33 -7.69
CA PHE A 132 21.64 6.47 -7.08
C PHE A 132 20.83 6.88 -5.86
N VAL A 133 21.41 6.69 -4.68
CA VAL A 133 20.75 6.89 -3.40
C VAL A 133 21.28 8.16 -2.76
N GLY A 134 20.42 9.17 -2.64
CA GLY A 134 20.64 10.38 -1.87
C GLY A 134 20.19 10.23 -0.42
N SER A 135 20.21 11.32 0.34
CA SER A 135 19.70 11.35 1.71
C SER A 135 18.17 11.18 1.80
N SER A 136 17.47 11.59 0.76
CA SER A 136 15.98 11.60 0.71
C SER A 136 15.41 11.25 -0.67
N SER A 137 16.26 10.88 -1.65
CA SER A 137 15.81 10.49 -2.98
C SER A 137 16.52 9.22 -3.46
N LEU A 138 15.81 8.47 -4.30
CA LEU A 138 16.28 7.29 -4.98
C LEU A 138 16.01 7.47 -6.48
N VAL A 139 17.06 7.41 -7.28
CA VAL A 139 16.97 7.35 -8.74
C VAL A 139 17.34 5.95 -9.20
N VAL A 140 16.51 5.36 -10.05
CA VAL A 140 16.82 4.13 -10.79
C VAL A 140 16.95 4.48 -12.26
N THR A 141 18.05 4.02 -12.86
CA THR A 141 18.31 4.26 -14.28
C THR A 141 18.68 2.95 -14.98
N LEU A 142 18.04 2.71 -16.10
CA LEU A 142 18.37 1.64 -17.03
C LEU A 142 19.26 2.21 -18.15
N TYR A 143 20.45 1.71 -18.24
CA TYR A 143 21.39 2.01 -19.31
C TYR A 143 21.44 0.85 -20.31
N GLY A 144 21.57 1.18 -21.57
CA GLY A 144 21.68 0.22 -22.66
C GLY A 144 21.73 0.94 -24.01
N THR A 145 21.77 0.19 -25.08
CA THR A 145 21.66 0.74 -26.44
C THR A 145 20.26 1.33 -26.63
N PRO A 146 20.12 2.62 -26.98
CA PRO A 146 18.83 3.22 -27.20
C PRO A 146 18.07 2.55 -28.34
N VAL A 147 16.86 2.11 -28.09
CA VAL A 147 15.92 1.56 -29.09
C VAL A 147 14.85 2.58 -29.46
N HIS A 148 14.95 3.80 -28.93
CA HIS A 148 14.11 4.97 -29.24
C HIS A 148 12.60 4.69 -29.18
N ARG A 149 12.16 3.96 -28.15
CA ARG A 149 10.74 3.75 -27.89
C ARG A 149 10.08 5.03 -27.41
N ARG A 150 8.86 5.25 -27.85
CA ARG A 150 7.98 6.28 -27.32
C ARG A 150 6.92 5.62 -26.44
N VAL A 151 6.81 6.10 -25.22
CA VAL A 151 5.83 5.61 -24.22
C VAL A 151 4.79 6.70 -23.98
N GLU A 152 3.55 6.34 -24.13
CA GLU A 152 2.39 7.17 -23.77
C GLU A 152 1.62 6.47 -22.65
N SER A 153 1.20 7.22 -21.63
CA SER A 153 0.40 6.65 -20.55
C SER A 153 -0.68 7.61 -20.08
N VAL A 154 -1.83 7.07 -19.73
CA VAL A 154 -2.97 7.80 -19.17
C VAL A 154 -3.44 7.11 -17.91
N ALA A 155 -3.37 7.81 -16.79
CA ALA A 155 -3.93 7.35 -15.52
C ALA A 155 -5.37 7.84 -15.38
N GLN A 156 -6.29 6.94 -15.00
CA GLN A 156 -7.68 7.31 -14.69
C GLN A 156 -7.76 7.83 -13.26
N PRO A 157 -8.64 8.79 -12.98
CA PRO A 157 -8.88 9.27 -11.61
C PRO A 157 -9.23 8.13 -10.66
N LEU A 158 -8.93 8.33 -9.37
CA LEU A 158 -9.41 7.42 -8.31
C LEU A 158 -10.94 7.37 -8.32
N ARG A 159 -11.48 6.16 -8.37
CA ARG A 159 -12.91 5.87 -8.27
C ARG A 159 -13.23 5.32 -6.89
N PHE A 160 -14.26 5.84 -6.27
CA PHE A 160 -14.82 5.30 -5.03
C PHE A 160 -15.35 3.87 -5.26
N VAL A 161 -15.01 2.95 -4.36
CA VAL A 161 -15.48 1.56 -4.38
C VAL A 161 -16.40 1.30 -3.19
N SER A 162 -15.95 1.61 -1.97
CA SER A 162 -16.78 1.47 -0.76
C SER A 162 -16.35 2.41 0.35
N ALA A 163 -17.25 2.71 1.27
CA ALA A 163 -16.96 3.51 2.45
C ALA A 163 -16.01 2.79 3.42
N PRO A 164 -15.27 3.54 4.27
CA PRO A 164 -14.48 2.97 5.33
C PRO A 164 -15.31 2.13 6.28
N PRO A 165 -14.87 0.93 6.67
CA PRO A 165 -15.49 0.20 7.77
C PRO A 165 -15.34 0.99 9.07
N VAL A 166 -16.37 0.94 9.94
CA VAL A 166 -16.35 1.69 11.21
C VAL A 166 -15.91 0.77 12.34
N GLN A 167 -14.78 1.08 12.95
CA GLN A 167 -14.32 0.47 14.20
C GLN A 167 -14.72 1.34 15.38
N LYS A 168 -15.50 0.76 16.32
CA LYS A 168 -16.03 1.47 17.49
C LYS A 168 -15.40 0.94 18.75
N THR A 169 -14.89 1.85 19.60
CA THR A 169 -14.41 1.54 20.95
C THR A 169 -15.26 2.29 21.95
N VAL A 170 -15.69 1.62 23.04
CA VAL A 170 -16.43 2.27 24.14
C VAL A 170 -15.44 3.01 25.02
N ASP A 171 -15.68 4.31 25.21
CA ASP A 171 -14.89 5.18 26.10
C ASP A 171 -15.78 5.65 27.25
N ALA A 172 -15.48 5.16 28.47
CA ALA A 172 -16.23 5.46 29.68
C ALA A 172 -16.11 6.95 30.10
N THR A 173 -15.15 7.69 29.59
CA THR A 173 -14.96 9.13 29.88
C THR A 173 -15.93 10.01 29.09
N LEU A 174 -16.52 9.49 28.00
CA LEU A 174 -17.47 10.20 27.18
C LEU A 174 -18.90 10.11 27.75
N LYS A 175 -19.70 11.15 27.52
CA LYS A 175 -21.12 11.14 27.91
C LYS A 175 -21.88 10.05 27.15
N PRO A 176 -22.91 9.43 27.74
CA PRO A 176 -23.74 8.45 27.05
C PRO A 176 -24.31 9.00 25.72
N GLY A 177 -23.98 8.31 24.62
CA GLY A 177 -24.39 8.68 23.25
C GLY A 177 -23.48 9.71 22.58
N GLN A 178 -22.44 10.20 23.25
CA GLN A 178 -21.41 11.03 22.62
C GLN A 178 -20.55 10.16 21.69
N VAL A 179 -20.18 10.74 20.54
CA VAL A 179 -19.34 10.09 19.52
C VAL A 179 -18.17 11.03 19.22
N VAL A 180 -16.96 10.49 19.25
CA VAL A 180 -15.74 11.17 18.82
C VAL A 180 -15.13 10.38 17.68
N VAL A 181 -14.80 11.05 16.60
CA VAL A 181 -14.09 10.45 15.46
C VAL A 181 -12.61 10.74 15.65
N ASP A 182 -11.82 9.71 15.92
CA ASP A 182 -10.37 9.82 16.08
C ASP A 182 -9.66 9.75 14.73
N ASP A 183 -10.21 8.95 13.79
CA ASP A 183 -9.73 8.85 12.41
C ASP A 183 -10.95 8.74 11.46
N PRO A 184 -11.05 9.57 10.42
CA PRO A 184 -12.13 9.50 9.46
C PRO A 184 -12.07 8.25 8.57
N GLY A 185 -10.91 7.56 8.52
CA GLY A 185 -10.62 6.47 7.60
C GLY A 185 -10.47 6.93 6.14
N VAL A 186 -10.08 5.98 5.29
CA VAL A 186 -9.95 6.20 3.84
C VAL A 186 -10.90 5.24 3.13
N PRO A 187 -11.68 5.69 2.13
CA PRO A 187 -12.54 4.79 1.36
C PRO A 187 -11.71 3.82 0.52
N ALA A 188 -12.27 2.66 0.21
CA ALA A 188 -11.70 1.81 -0.82
C ALA A 188 -11.82 2.50 -2.18
N GLN A 189 -10.75 2.43 -2.96
CA GLN A 189 -10.64 3.15 -4.23
C GLN A 189 -10.00 2.26 -5.30
N SER A 190 -10.24 2.58 -6.56
CA SER A 190 -9.60 1.92 -7.69
C SER A 190 -9.18 2.93 -8.75
N THR A 191 -8.20 2.55 -9.54
CA THR A 191 -7.77 3.30 -10.72
C THR A 191 -7.24 2.34 -11.77
N SER A 192 -6.98 2.84 -12.96
CA SER A 192 -6.25 2.12 -14.00
C SER A 192 -5.26 3.04 -14.71
N VAL A 193 -4.22 2.44 -15.26
CA VAL A 193 -3.24 3.13 -16.09
C VAL A 193 -3.13 2.38 -17.41
N GLU A 194 -3.44 3.07 -18.50
CA GLU A 194 -3.17 2.61 -19.85
C GLU A 194 -1.76 3.03 -20.27
N ARG A 195 -1.02 2.14 -20.91
CA ARG A 195 0.30 2.43 -21.49
C ARG A 195 0.39 1.89 -22.91
N LYS A 196 0.72 2.78 -23.85
CA LYS A 196 1.06 2.43 -25.23
C LYS A 196 2.55 2.62 -25.44
N VAL A 197 3.18 1.64 -26.06
CA VAL A 197 4.60 1.67 -26.41
C VAL A 197 4.74 1.58 -27.92
N TYR A 198 5.48 2.49 -28.50
CA TYR A 198 5.74 2.55 -29.93
C TYR A 198 7.22 2.39 -30.21
N SER A 199 7.57 1.74 -31.31
CA SER A 199 8.93 1.70 -31.86
C SER A 199 9.33 3.05 -32.46
N SER A 200 10.59 3.18 -32.82
CA SER A 200 11.15 4.40 -33.42
C SER A 200 10.48 4.80 -34.76
N ASP A 201 9.94 3.84 -35.49
CA ASP A 201 9.18 4.04 -36.74
C ASP A 201 7.67 4.28 -36.51
N GLY A 202 7.24 4.36 -35.25
CA GLY A 202 5.86 4.65 -34.86
C GLY A 202 4.92 3.44 -34.82
N LYS A 203 5.41 2.23 -35.01
CA LYS A 203 4.62 1.01 -34.91
C LYS A 203 4.27 0.74 -33.44
N LEU A 204 2.99 0.42 -33.15
CA LEU A 204 2.54 0.00 -31.82
C LEU A 204 3.15 -1.36 -31.47
N LEU A 205 3.95 -1.39 -30.39
CA LEU A 205 4.58 -2.59 -29.85
C LEU A 205 3.76 -3.23 -28.74
N SER A 206 3.12 -2.40 -27.91
CA SER A 206 2.32 -2.84 -26.77
C SER A 206 1.23 -1.85 -26.45
N ASP A 207 0.04 -2.37 -26.10
CA ASP A 207 -1.08 -1.65 -25.52
C ASP A 207 -1.53 -2.45 -24.29
N ALA A 208 -1.36 -1.88 -23.11
CA ALA A 208 -1.61 -2.58 -21.86
C ALA A 208 -2.29 -1.68 -20.84
N THR A 209 -3.23 -2.25 -20.08
CA THR A 209 -3.91 -1.55 -18.99
C THR A 209 -3.65 -2.28 -17.68
N TRP A 210 -3.16 -1.57 -16.67
CA TRP A 210 -3.01 -2.05 -15.31
C TRP A 210 -4.12 -1.51 -14.44
N TYR A 211 -4.79 -2.39 -13.73
CA TYR A 211 -5.80 -2.05 -12.73
C TYR A 211 -5.16 -2.07 -11.35
N SER A 212 -5.50 -1.09 -10.51
CA SER A 212 -5.10 -1.01 -9.12
C SER A 212 -6.33 -0.85 -8.24
N SER A 213 -6.42 -1.69 -7.21
CA SER A 213 -7.50 -1.66 -6.22
C SER A 213 -6.90 -1.49 -4.84
N TYR A 214 -7.34 -0.47 -4.11
CA TYR A 214 -6.87 -0.11 -2.79
C TYR A 214 -7.98 -0.33 -1.77
N ARG A 215 -7.65 -1.02 -0.68
CA ARG A 215 -8.59 -1.31 0.41
C ARG A 215 -8.93 -0.04 1.17
N ALA A 216 -10.09 -0.07 1.83
CA ALA A 216 -10.46 0.98 2.77
C ALA A 216 -9.62 0.87 4.06
N GLU A 217 -9.23 2.01 4.61
CA GLU A 217 -8.71 2.12 5.96
C GLU A 217 -9.86 2.42 6.92
N PRO A 218 -9.91 1.79 8.11
CA PRO A 218 -11.08 1.90 8.97
C PRO A 218 -11.23 3.30 9.56
N LYS A 219 -12.49 3.74 9.66
CA LYS A 219 -12.88 4.89 10.46
C LYS A 219 -12.86 4.50 11.94
N ILE A 220 -12.04 5.16 12.75
CA ILE A 220 -11.90 4.91 14.19
C ILE A 220 -12.80 5.87 14.97
N VAL A 221 -13.67 5.31 15.79
CA VAL A 221 -14.67 6.07 16.54
C VAL A 221 -14.72 5.62 18.00
N ARG A 222 -14.61 6.58 18.93
CA ARG A 222 -14.93 6.35 20.34
C ARG A 222 -16.38 6.73 20.62
N VAL A 223 -17.09 5.87 21.35
CA VAL A 223 -18.49 6.08 21.70
C VAL A 223 -18.66 6.03 23.20
N GLY A 224 -19.44 6.96 23.76
CA GLY A 224 -19.81 6.92 25.18
C GLY A 224 -20.65 5.67 25.51
N PRO A 225 -20.68 5.22 26.77
CA PRO A 225 -21.42 4.04 27.19
C PRO A 225 -22.91 4.17 26.87
N LYS A 226 -23.59 3.04 26.66
CA LYS A 226 -25.06 3.05 26.46
C LYS A 226 -25.74 3.59 27.72
N LYS A 227 -26.75 4.47 27.56
CA LYS A 227 -27.62 4.84 28.68
C LYS A 227 -28.23 3.58 29.28
N THR A 228 -27.91 3.26 30.51
CA THR A 228 -28.61 2.23 31.27
C THR A 228 -30.05 2.69 31.42
N LYS A 229 -31.00 1.98 30.82
CA LYS A 229 -32.45 2.17 31.15
C LYS A 229 -32.59 1.75 32.59
N THR A 230 -32.66 2.70 33.51
CA THR A 230 -33.05 2.44 34.88
C THR A 230 -34.47 1.88 34.84
N LYS A 231 -34.63 0.58 35.07
CA LYS A 231 -36.00 0.03 35.31
C LYS A 231 -36.56 0.81 36.47
N ALA A 232 -37.61 1.58 36.21
CA ALA A 232 -38.37 2.24 37.27
C ALA A 232 -38.78 1.16 38.27
N LYS A 233 -38.33 1.31 39.53
CA LYS A 233 -38.68 0.44 40.65
C LYS A 233 -40.20 0.61 40.81
N LYS A 234 -40.97 -0.44 40.55
CA LYS A 234 -42.42 -0.46 40.82
C LYS A 234 -42.62 -0.11 42.29
N PRO A 235 -43.51 0.85 42.63
CA PRO A 235 -43.81 1.15 44.04
C PRO A 235 -44.30 -0.10 44.74
N PRO A 236 -43.94 -0.31 46.05
CA PRO A 236 -44.43 -1.44 46.81
C PRO A 236 -45.96 -1.36 46.87
N ALA A 237 -46.63 -2.49 46.65
CA ALA A 237 -48.10 -2.60 46.75
C ALA A 237 -48.52 -2.23 48.21
N ALA A 238 -49.48 -1.33 48.29
CA ALA A 238 -50.10 -0.97 49.59
C ALA A 238 -50.72 -2.21 50.22
N THR A 239 -50.27 -2.57 51.41
CA THR A 239 -50.86 -3.63 52.21
C THR A 239 -52.17 -3.12 52.78
N THR A 240 -53.30 -3.59 52.25
CA THR A 240 -54.64 -3.35 52.83
C THR A 240 -54.79 -4.24 54.06
N THR A 241 -54.73 -3.66 55.23
CA THR A 241 -55.07 -4.32 56.49
C THR A 241 -56.60 -4.45 56.56
N THR A 242 -57.11 -5.64 56.37
CA THR A 242 -58.49 -5.99 56.63
C THR A 242 -58.63 -6.28 58.11
N SER A 243 -59.31 -5.41 58.84
CA SER A 243 -59.70 -5.65 60.22
C SER A 243 -60.83 -6.71 60.24
N ALA A 244 -60.66 -7.75 61.02
CA ALA A 244 -61.71 -8.75 61.28
C ALA A 244 -62.79 -8.18 62.20
N PRO A 245 -64.05 -8.57 62.03
CA PRO A 245 -65.12 -8.16 62.92
C PRO A 245 -65.11 -8.99 64.22
N GLU A 246 -65.43 -8.29 65.32
CA GLU A 246 -65.60 -8.82 66.66
C GLU A 246 -66.85 -9.68 66.82
N PRO A 247 -66.92 -10.78 67.58
CA PRO A 247 -68.11 -11.61 67.74
C PRO A 247 -69.12 -11.01 68.75
N PRO A 248 -70.44 -11.22 68.61
CA PRO A 248 -71.45 -10.71 69.54
C PRO A 248 -71.63 -11.59 70.78
N HIS A 249 -72.01 -10.95 71.88
CA HIS A 249 -72.38 -11.54 73.22
C HIS A 249 -73.50 -12.52 73.10
#